data_5c76d0ffba0d745d8424f619c0a79495
#
_entry.id   5c76d0ffba0d745d8424f619c0a79495
#
_cell.length_a   1.000
_cell.length_b   1.000
_cell.length_c   1.000
_cell.angle_alpha   90.00
_cell.angle_beta   90.00
_cell.angle_gamma   90.00
#
_symmetry.space_group_name_H-M   'P 1'
#
loop_
_entity.id
_entity.type
_entity.pdbx_description
1 polymer ?
#
loop_
_entity_poly.entity_id
_entity_poly.type
_entity_poly.pdbx_seq_one_letter_code
_entity_poly.pdbx_strand_id
1 'polypeptide(L)'
;MKHHFGDLLDRTDDYWTTVPNIERYAYLADKEITDKELVKVLTIGKEQKHWEQVFECPHLEELTLHSPSTEQVQALKELPQKLKRIRITFLRTKDIEFITALKHLEEVIFEYVSGFSDLSPLRQLIRLKSLHLENLRRVSNFGGLEGINSLRYLHIDGTLDWNQPIDNFNFLQRLPNLEVLSLRFVINRTPFPAFLPILGLKKLRKIKIGRATFNTKEYAFLQAALPNVEGCNWDLYWDYNDNYEFLGKGAGRVGKKNPKAKVRCDEFETMFNDMKKEAEEIIKQNRFE
;
A
#
# COMPACT_ATOMS: atom_id res chain seq x y z
N MET A 1 18.09 5.53 -26.27
CA MET A 1 19.17 5.64 -25.25
C MET A 1 18.62 5.15 -23.93
N LYS A 2 19.31 4.25 -23.25
CA LYS A 2 18.91 3.78 -21.91
C LYS A 2 19.31 4.82 -20.86
N HIS A 3 18.41 5.10 -19.96
CA HIS A 3 18.67 6.00 -18.83
C HIS A 3 18.49 5.23 -17.54
N HIS A 4 19.31 5.53 -16.55
CA HIS A 4 19.06 5.12 -15.19
C HIS A 4 17.85 5.91 -14.67
N PHE A 5 16.90 5.19 -14.08
CA PHE A 5 15.71 5.76 -13.49
C PHE A 5 15.59 5.26 -12.05
N GLY A 6 15.80 6.15 -11.09
CA GLY A 6 16.01 5.79 -9.68
C GLY A 6 14.81 5.12 -9.00
N ASP A 7 13.58 5.42 -9.48
CA ASP A 7 12.35 4.94 -8.86
C ASP A 7 11.63 3.93 -9.76
N LEU A 8 12.33 2.88 -10.18
CA LEU A 8 11.74 1.80 -10.95
C LEU A 8 10.91 0.87 -10.06
N LEU A 9 9.95 0.20 -10.67
CA LEU A 9 9.24 -0.90 -10.03
C LEU A 9 10.20 -2.07 -9.84
N ASP A 10 10.29 -2.55 -8.60
CA ASP A 10 11.13 -3.69 -8.25
C ASP A 10 10.48 -4.52 -7.15
N ARG A 11 11.06 -5.66 -6.82
CA ARG A 11 10.51 -6.57 -5.82
C ARG A 11 11.06 -6.27 -4.44
N THR A 12 10.12 -6.15 -3.49
CA THR A 12 10.42 -6.10 -2.07
C THR A 12 9.50 -7.09 -1.37
N ASP A 13 10.02 -7.96 -0.53
CA ASP A 13 9.23 -9.02 0.13
C ASP A 13 8.44 -9.91 -0.87
N ASP A 14 9.04 -10.20 -2.03
CA ASP A 14 8.44 -10.94 -3.14
C ASP A 14 7.31 -10.20 -3.91
N TYR A 15 7.12 -8.91 -3.66
CA TYR A 15 6.11 -8.07 -4.34
C TYR A 15 6.74 -6.88 -5.03
N TRP A 16 6.09 -6.42 -6.10
CA TRP A 16 6.48 -5.23 -6.82
C TRP A 16 6.15 -3.98 -6.01
N THR A 17 7.13 -3.14 -5.83
CA THR A 17 7.02 -1.85 -5.13
C THR A 17 7.89 -0.82 -5.83
N THR A 18 7.70 0.45 -5.51
CA THR A 18 8.61 1.50 -5.94
C THR A 18 9.82 1.52 -5.02
N VAL A 19 10.99 1.23 -5.57
CA VAL A 19 12.27 1.28 -4.86
C VAL A 19 13.31 1.98 -5.70
N PRO A 20 14.26 2.70 -5.09
CA PRO A 20 15.45 3.18 -5.77
C PRO A 20 16.26 2.00 -6.29
N ASN A 21 16.58 1.99 -7.58
CA ASN A 21 17.36 0.90 -8.20
C ASN A 21 18.39 1.45 -9.19
N ILE A 22 19.63 1.50 -8.76
CA ILE A 22 20.74 2.03 -9.53
C ILE A 22 21.24 1.09 -10.63
N GLU A 23 20.82 -0.18 -10.61
CA GLU A 23 21.27 -1.21 -11.58
C GLU A 23 20.29 -1.37 -12.74
N ARG A 24 19.05 -0.94 -12.58
CA ARG A 24 18.03 -1.03 -13.62
C ARG A 24 17.99 0.24 -14.47
N TYR A 25 17.65 0.06 -15.72
CA TYR A 25 17.52 1.14 -16.68
C TYR A 25 16.13 1.10 -17.31
N ALA A 26 15.52 2.28 -17.40
CA ALA A 26 14.34 2.53 -18.21
C ALA A 26 14.68 3.38 -19.41
N TYR A 27 13.91 3.24 -20.47
CA TYR A 27 13.90 4.21 -21.55
C TYR A 27 13.03 5.40 -21.15
N LEU A 28 13.42 6.58 -21.56
CA LEU A 28 12.61 7.80 -21.43
C LEU A 28 12.09 8.20 -22.80
N ALA A 29 10.84 8.60 -22.88
CA ALA A 29 10.22 9.05 -24.13
C ALA A 29 10.56 10.53 -24.46
N ASP A 30 11.71 11.02 -24.04
CA ASP A 30 12.23 12.38 -24.32
C ASP A 30 12.88 12.49 -25.70
N LYS A 31 13.31 11.37 -26.25
CA LYS A 31 13.96 11.25 -27.57
C LYS A 31 13.43 10.03 -28.31
N GLU A 32 13.72 10.00 -29.60
CA GLU A 32 13.46 8.81 -30.41
C GLU A 32 14.26 7.60 -29.89
N ILE A 33 13.57 6.48 -29.73
CA ILE A 33 14.14 5.21 -29.28
C ILE A 33 14.40 4.38 -30.56
N THR A 34 15.67 4.08 -30.84
CA THR A 34 16.07 3.31 -32.02
C THR A 34 15.84 1.81 -31.84
N ASP A 35 16.00 1.30 -30.62
CA ASP A 35 15.96 -0.14 -30.32
C ASP A 35 14.63 -0.54 -29.64
N LYS A 36 13.50 -0.26 -30.29
CA LYS A 36 12.16 -0.46 -29.71
C LYS A 36 11.87 -1.92 -29.33
N GLU A 37 12.48 -2.87 -30.00
CA GLU A 37 12.41 -4.31 -29.69
C GLU A 37 13.05 -4.67 -28.32
N LEU A 38 13.95 -3.85 -27.82
CA LEU A 38 14.64 -4.09 -26.55
C LEU A 38 13.95 -3.41 -25.35
N VAL A 39 12.92 -2.60 -25.61
CA VAL A 39 12.26 -1.82 -24.57
C VAL A 39 11.34 -2.71 -23.73
N LYS A 40 11.71 -2.91 -22.48
CA LYS A 40 10.87 -3.60 -21.46
C LYS A 40 10.31 -2.65 -20.42
N VAL A 41 11.00 -1.55 -20.17
CA VAL A 41 10.64 -0.54 -19.16
C VAL A 41 10.69 0.82 -19.80
N LEU A 42 9.59 1.56 -19.75
CA LEU A 42 9.48 2.90 -20.34
C LEU A 42 8.89 3.87 -19.33
N THR A 43 9.41 5.09 -19.34
CA THR A 43 8.84 6.21 -18.59
C THR A 43 8.36 7.28 -19.55
N ILE A 44 7.15 7.78 -19.32
CA ILE A 44 6.52 8.87 -20.06
C ILE A 44 6.16 9.98 -19.08
N GLY A 45 6.62 11.19 -19.36
CA GLY A 45 6.20 12.42 -18.70
C GLY A 45 5.29 13.25 -19.61
N LYS A 46 4.56 14.19 -19.02
CA LYS A 46 3.59 15.03 -19.73
C LYS A 46 4.18 15.77 -20.95
N GLU A 47 5.38 16.32 -20.80
CA GLU A 47 6.00 17.18 -21.79
C GLU A 47 6.83 16.41 -22.84
N GLN A 48 6.82 15.08 -22.79
CA GLN A 48 7.63 14.26 -23.69
C GLN A 48 6.97 14.12 -25.06
N LYS A 49 7.66 14.64 -26.09
CA LYS A 49 7.15 14.72 -27.47
C LYS A 49 7.11 13.39 -28.21
N HIS A 50 7.84 12.39 -27.74
CA HIS A 50 7.97 11.08 -28.40
C HIS A 50 7.27 9.97 -27.60
N TRP A 51 6.25 10.32 -26.83
CA TRP A 51 5.56 9.36 -25.96
C TRP A 51 4.81 8.27 -26.75
N GLU A 52 4.35 8.57 -27.96
CA GLU A 52 3.62 7.62 -28.82
C GLU A 52 4.47 6.41 -29.22
N GLN A 53 5.80 6.49 -29.12
CA GLN A 53 6.70 5.34 -29.33
C GLN A 53 6.35 4.15 -28.45
N VAL A 54 5.63 4.35 -27.34
CA VAL A 54 5.16 3.26 -26.47
C VAL A 54 4.39 2.19 -27.24
N PHE A 55 3.64 2.56 -28.28
CA PHE A 55 2.87 1.63 -29.11
C PHE A 55 3.75 0.78 -30.03
N GLU A 56 4.97 1.20 -30.29
CA GLU A 56 5.94 0.53 -31.14
C GLU A 56 6.91 -0.38 -30.34
N CYS A 57 6.70 -0.52 -29.02
CA CYS A 57 7.53 -1.34 -28.13
C CYS A 57 6.85 -2.69 -27.82
N PRO A 58 7.08 -3.75 -28.63
CA PRO A 58 6.32 -5.00 -28.56
C PRO A 58 6.59 -5.82 -27.28
N HIS A 59 7.70 -5.55 -26.59
CA HIS A 59 8.14 -6.26 -25.39
C HIS A 59 8.02 -5.42 -24.13
N LEU A 60 7.22 -4.33 -24.16
CA LEU A 60 6.99 -3.49 -23.00
C LEU A 60 6.26 -4.27 -21.91
N GLU A 61 6.88 -4.34 -20.73
CA GLU A 61 6.33 -5.00 -19.53
C GLU A 61 6.00 -4.01 -18.41
N GLU A 62 6.73 -2.91 -18.31
CA GLU A 62 6.59 -1.90 -17.25
C GLU A 62 6.46 -0.50 -17.86
N LEU A 63 5.46 0.24 -17.40
CA LEU A 63 5.23 1.62 -17.80
C LEU A 63 5.09 2.51 -16.59
N THR A 64 5.87 3.60 -16.55
CA THR A 64 5.65 4.71 -15.60
C THR A 64 5.10 5.90 -16.36
N LEU A 65 3.98 6.45 -15.88
CA LEU A 65 3.41 7.72 -16.30
C LEU A 65 3.64 8.75 -15.20
N HIS A 66 4.46 9.75 -15.47
CA HIS A 66 4.75 10.83 -14.54
C HIS A 66 4.02 12.11 -14.94
N SER A 67 3.07 12.57 -14.11
CA SER A 67 2.21 13.73 -14.41
C SER A 67 1.59 13.66 -15.81
N PRO A 68 0.96 12.54 -16.22
CA PRO A 68 0.54 12.35 -17.61
C PRO A 68 -0.54 13.36 -18.04
N SER A 69 -0.58 13.65 -19.35
CA SER A 69 -1.70 14.35 -19.98
C SER A 69 -2.94 13.47 -20.07
N THR A 70 -4.10 14.09 -20.25
CA THR A 70 -5.37 13.34 -20.48
C THR A 70 -5.28 12.44 -21.72
N GLU A 71 -4.62 12.91 -22.78
CA GLU A 71 -4.39 12.17 -24.02
C GLU A 71 -3.55 10.91 -23.77
N GLN A 72 -2.44 11.03 -23.04
CA GLN A 72 -1.58 9.90 -22.68
C GLN A 72 -2.34 8.86 -21.87
N VAL A 73 -3.21 9.28 -20.94
CA VAL A 73 -4.04 8.36 -20.14
C VAL A 73 -5.11 7.67 -21.01
N GLN A 74 -5.75 8.40 -21.92
CA GLN A 74 -6.75 7.82 -22.82
C GLN A 74 -6.15 6.82 -23.80
N ALA A 75 -4.93 7.06 -24.23
CA ALA A 75 -4.21 6.19 -25.15
C ALA A 75 -3.76 4.85 -24.53
N LEU A 76 -3.82 4.71 -23.21
CA LEU A 76 -3.48 3.44 -22.53
C LEU A 76 -4.29 2.24 -23.03
N LYS A 77 -5.53 2.46 -23.48
CA LYS A 77 -6.40 1.41 -24.04
C LYS A 77 -5.85 0.77 -25.33
N GLU A 78 -4.92 1.46 -26.01
CA GLU A 78 -4.30 1.03 -27.27
C GLU A 78 -2.97 0.31 -27.04
N LEU A 79 -2.51 0.23 -25.77
CA LEU A 79 -1.25 -0.42 -25.44
C LEU A 79 -1.26 -1.92 -25.75
N PRO A 80 -0.08 -2.49 -26.08
CA PRO A 80 0.08 -3.94 -26.25
C PRO A 80 -0.42 -4.70 -25.00
N GLN A 81 -1.14 -5.79 -25.22
CA GLN A 81 -1.74 -6.63 -24.17
C GLN A 81 -0.70 -7.38 -23.29
N LYS A 82 0.56 -6.94 -23.26
CA LYS A 82 1.66 -7.57 -22.52
C LYS A 82 2.09 -6.79 -21.28
N LEU A 83 1.55 -5.59 -21.09
CA LEU A 83 1.91 -4.76 -19.94
C LEU A 83 1.51 -5.45 -18.64
N LYS A 84 2.50 -5.68 -17.77
CA LYS A 84 2.33 -6.37 -16.48
C LYS A 84 2.30 -5.40 -15.32
N ARG A 85 3.00 -4.26 -15.43
CA ARG A 85 3.21 -3.31 -14.36
C ARG A 85 2.97 -1.89 -14.84
N ILE A 86 2.20 -1.15 -14.05
CA ILE A 86 2.00 0.27 -14.29
C ILE A 86 2.18 1.07 -13.01
N ARG A 87 2.91 2.17 -13.13
CA ARG A 87 3.02 3.20 -12.10
C ARG A 87 2.50 4.51 -12.66
N ILE A 88 1.58 5.16 -11.97
CA ILE A 88 1.05 6.47 -12.34
C ILE A 88 1.25 7.42 -11.18
N THR A 89 1.90 8.55 -11.45
CA THR A 89 2.17 9.57 -10.44
C THR A 89 1.59 10.92 -10.85
N PHE A 90 1.09 11.69 -9.86
CA PHE A 90 0.59 13.06 -10.05
C PHE A 90 -0.49 13.20 -11.12
N LEU A 91 -1.45 12.29 -11.15
CA LEU A 91 -2.60 12.36 -12.06
C LEU A 91 -3.82 12.94 -11.35
N ARG A 92 -4.54 13.86 -12.01
CA ARG A 92 -5.88 14.27 -11.62
C ARG A 92 -6.88 13.80 -12.67
N THR A 93 -7.80 12.93 -12.25
CA THR A 93 -8.80 12.34 -13.15
C THR A 93 -10.15 12.19 -12.41
N LYS A 94 -11.25 12.13 -13.14
CA LYS A 94 -12.60 11.94 -12.57
C LYS A 94 -12.86 10.51 -12.14
N ASP A 95 -12.23 9.56 -12.79
CA ASP A 95 -12.33 8.11 -12.56
C ASP A 95 -11.03 7.41 -12.97
N ILE A 96 -10.97 6.12 -12.74
CA ILE A 96 -9.86 5.26 -13.12
C ILE A 96 -10.30 4.15 -14.09
N GLU A 97 -11.39 4.38 -14.86
CA GLU A 97 -11.91 3.40 -15.81
C GLU A 97 -10.88 3.02 -16.89
N PHE A 98 -9.98 3.92 -17.26
CA PHE A 98 -8.91 3.63 -18.23
C PHE A 98 -8.09 2.39 -17.87
N ILE A 99 -7.97 2.05 -16.57
CA ILE A 99 -7.17 0.89 -16.12
C ILE A 99 -7.77 -0.44 -16.58
N THR A 100 -9.10 -0.47 -16.79
CA THR A 100 -9.83 -1.68 -17.15
C THR A 100 -9.47 -2.24 -18.53
N ALA A 101 -8.88 -1.41 -19.39
CA ALA A 101 -8.37 -1.85 -20.69
C ALA A 101 -7.11 -2.72 -20.56
N LEU A 102 -6.37 -2.59 -19.46
CA LEU A 102 -5.08 -3.24 -19.25
C LEU A 102 -5.24 -4.60 -18.52
N LYS A 103 -5.93 -5.55 -19.15
CA LYS A 103 -6.35 -6.84 -18.57
C LYS A 103 -5.23 -7.74 -18.03
N HIS A 104 -3.99 -7.51 -18.45
CA HIS A 104 -2.84 -8.33 -18.09
C HIS A 104 -2.01 -7.76 -16.93
N LEU A 105 -2.43 -6.63 -16.36
CA LEU A 105 -1.75 -6.05 -15.22
C LEU A 105 -1.72 -7.00 -14.02
N GLU A 106 -0.54 -7.16 -13.49
CA GLU A 106 -0.25 -7.90 -12.26
C GLU A 106 0.07 -6.94 -11.11
N GLU A 107 0.61 -5.75 -11.42
CA GLU A 107 1.07 -4.75 -10.46
C GLU A 107 0.58 -3.35 -10.85
N VAL A 108 -0.01 -2.65 -9.89
CA VAL A 108 -0.48 -1.26 -10.05
C VAL A 108 0.05 -0.42 -8.90
N ILE A 109 0.65 0.73 -9.23
CA ILE A 109 1.06 1.75 -8.27
C ILE A 109 0.42 3.08 -8.66
N PHE A 110 -0.37 3.64 -7.76
CA PHE A 110 -0.92 4.99 -7.85
C PHE A 110 -0.36 5.85 -6.74
N GLU A 111 0.38 6.90 -7.11
CA GLU A 111 0.97 7.87 -6.19
C GLU A 111 0.47 9.26 -6.53
N TYR A 112 -0.14 9.97 -5.57
CA TYR A 112 -0.71 11.30 -5.80
C TYR A 112 -1.74 11.33 -6.93
N VAL A 113 -2.49 10.24 -7.11
CA VAL A 113 -3.60 10.19 -8.08
C VAL A 113 -4.88 10.64 -7.38
N SER A 114 -5.56 11.61 -7.95
CA SER A 114 -6.67 12.31 -7.27
C SER A 114 -7.82 12.66 -8.21
N GLY A 115 -8.94 13.08 -7.63
CA GLY A 115 -10.12 13.54 -8.38
C GLY A 115 -11.26 12.53 -8.40
N PHE A 116 -11.00 11.28 -8.07
CA PHE A 116 -11.95 10.18 -7.98
C PHE A 116 -12.06 9.66 -6.54
N SER A 117 -13.09 8.86 -6.28
CA SER A 117 -13.30 8.19 -4.99
C SER A 117 -13.62 6.70 -5.12
N ASP A 118 -13.92 6.21 -6.31
CA ASP A 118 -14.27 4.82 -6.58
C ASP A 118 -13.05 4.02 -7.07
N LEU A 119 -12.77 2.91 -6.37
CA LEU A 119 -11.71 1.95 -6.71
C LEU A 119 -12.26 0.70 -7.43
N SER A 120 -13.57 0.60 -7.64
CA SER A 120 -14.21 -0.60 -8.22
C SER A 120 -13.68 -1.00 -9.61
N PRO A 121 -13.18 -0.09 -10.49
CA PRO A 121 -12.58 -0.49 -11.74
C PRO A 121 -11.40 -1.45 -11.59
N LEU A 122 -10.67 -1.40 -10.46
CA LEU A 122 -9.57 -2.32 -10.18
C LEU A 122 -10.01 -3.80 -10.08
N ARG A 123 -11.28 -4.08 -9.78
CA ARG A 123 -11.83 -5.46 -9.75
C ARG A 123 -11.78 -6.15 -11.10
N GLN A 124 -11.73 -5.40 -12.20
CA GLN A 124 -11.64 -5.97 -13.54
C GLN A 124 -10.26 -6.50 -13.88
N LEU A 125 -9.23 -6.18 -13.07
CA LEU A 125 -7.87 -6.66 -13.23
C LEU A 125 -7.73 -8.04 -12.58
N ILE A 126 -8.20 -9.09 -13.25
CA ILE A 126 -8.26 -10.45 -12.71
C ILE A 126 -6.90 -11.08 -12.40
N ARG A 127 -5.80 -10.47 -12.86
CA ARG A 127 -4.42 -10.89 -12.59
C ARG A 127 -3.71 -10.04 -11.55
N LEU A 128 -4.37 -9.02 -11.01
CA LEU A 128 -3.76 -8.05 -10.09
C LEU A 128 -3.29 -8.73 -8.79
N LYS A 129 -1.99 -8.80 -8.61
CA LYS A 129 -1.32 -9.43 -7.45
C LYS A 129 -0.83 -8.41 -6.44
N SER A 130 -0.39 -7.26 -6.91
CA SER A 130 0.18 -6.21 -6.08
C SER A 130 -0.47 -4.86 -6.38
N LEU A 131 -0.90 -4.18 -5.32
CA LEU A 131 -1.52 -2.86 -5.39
C LEU A 131 -0.88 -1.94 -4.36
N HIS A 132 -0.32 -0.82 -4.82
CA HIS A 132 0.21 0.23 -3.99
C HIS A 132 -0.56 1.52 -4.25
N LEU A 133 -1.16 2.06 -3.21
CA LEU A 133 -2.00 3.27 -3.23
C LEU A 133 -1.43 4.29 -2.26
N GLU A 134 -0.86 5.38 -2.77
CA GLU A 134 -0.29 6.44 -1.96
C GLU A 134 -0.96 7.78 -2.24
N ASN A 135 -1.36 8.47 -1.18
CA ASN A 135 -1.90 9.82 -1.23
C ASN A 135 -3.09 9.99 -2.19
N LEU A 136 -4.11 9.15 -2.04
CA LEU A 136 -5.35 9.23 -2.81
C LEU A 136 -6.36 10.14 -2.10
N ARG A 137 -6.22 11.45 -2.25
CA ARG A 137 -6.87 12.47 -1.39
C ARG A 137 -8.40 12.42 -1.30
N ARG A 138 -9.11 11.84 -2.26
CA ARG A 138 -10.57 11.73 -2.26
C ARG A 138 -11.09 10.32 -1.98
N VAL A 139 -10.18 9.38 -1.81
CA VAL A 139 -10.52 8.01 -1.45
C VAL A 139 -10.45 7.86 0.06
N SER A 140 -11.53 7.43 0.67
CA SER A 140 -11.57 6.99 2.08
C SER A 140 -12.29 5.66 2.24
N ASN A 141 -13.15 5.33 1.27
CA ASN A 141 -13.81 4.04 1.16
C ASN A 141 -13.02 3.13 0.22
N PHE A 142 -12.46 2.06 0.78
CA PHE A 142 -11.71 1.04 0.06
C PHE A 142 -12.56 -0.18 -0.34
N GLY A 143 -13.88 -0.14 -0.15
CA GLY A 143 -14.83 -1.19 -0.53
C GLY A 143 -14.75 -1.57 -2.02
N GLY A 144 -14.26 -0.65 -2.88
CA GLY A 144 -13.97 -0.94 -4.28
C GLY A 144 -12.93 -2.04 -4.51
N LEU A 145 -12.14 -2.42 -3.50
CA LEU A 145 -11.16 -3.51 -3.58
C LEU A 145 -11.74 -4.90 -3.26
N GLU A 146 -12.96 -4.96 -2.72
CA GLU A 146 -13.58 -6.22 -2.33
C GLU A 146 -13.69 -7.18 -3.53
N GLY A 147 -13.30 -8.44 -3.32
CA GLY A 147 -13.42 -9.49 -4.34
C GLY A 147 -12.28 -9.52 -5.37
N ILE A 148 -11.22 -8.74 -5.22
CA ILE A 148 -9.99 -8.92 -6.01
C ILE A 148 -9.26 -10.17 -5.51
N ASN A 149 -9.74 -11.34 -5.95
CA ASN A 149 -9.24 -12.63 -5.44
C ASN A 149 -7.79 -12.93 -5.81
N SER A 150 -7.24 -12.25 -6.80
CA SER A 150 -5.83 -12.40 -7.20
C SER A 150 -4.88 -11.61 -6.30
N LEU A 151 -5.38 -10.64 -5.49
CA LEU A 151 -4.54 -9.72 -4.73
C LEU A 151 -3.83 -10.45 -3.58
N ARG A 152 -2.50 -10.29 -3.54
CA ARG A 152 -1.60 -10.86 -2.54
C ARG A 152 -0.88 -9.81 -1.72
N TYR A 153 -0.62 -8.65 -2.31
CA TYR A 153 0.04 -7.52 -1.66
C TYR A 153 -0.84 -6.26 -1.76
N LEU A 154 -1.11 -5.64 -0.62
CA LEU A 154 -1.81 -4.36 -0.56
C LEU A 154 -1.03 -3.38 0.30
N HIS A 155 -0.67 -2.24 -0.29
CA HIS A 155 -0.09 -1.11 0.40
C HIS A 155 -1.00 0.11 0.28
N ILE A 156 -1.40 0.66 1.41
CA ILE A 156 -2.15 1.92 1.51
C ILE A 156 -1.32 2.88 2.33
N ASP A 157 -0.98 4.03 1.76
CA ASP A 157 -0.10 5.00 2.38
C ASP A 157 -0.63 6.43 2.25
N GLY A 158 -0.39 7.22 3.27
CA GLY A 158 -0.42 8.67 3.18
C GLY A 158 0.98 9.21 2.91
N THR A 159 1.25 10.41 3.42
CA THR A 159 2.56 11.07 3.37
C THR A 159 2.86 11.72 4.72
N LEU A 160 4.07 12.25 4.89
CA LEU A 160 4.41 12.99 6.10
C LEU A 160 3.47 14.17 6.36
N ASP A 161 2.99 14.81 5.29
CA ASP A 161 2.14 16.00 5.37
C ASP A 161 0.63 15.69 5.32
N TRP A 162 0.26 14.46 5.00
CA TRP A 162 -1.14 14.08 4.85
C TRP A 162 -1.37 12.59 5.12
N ASN A 163 -2.24 12.29 6.06
CA ASN A 163 -2.60 10.91 6.38
C ASN A 163 -3.79 10.45 5.55
N GLN A 164 -3.69 9.28 4.91
CA GLN A 164 -4.75 8.64 4.13
C GLN A 164 -5.90 8.23 5.06
N PRO A 165 -7.11 8.79 4.90
CA PRO A 165 -8.26 8.34 5.68
C PRO A 165 -8.74 6.97 5.20
N ILE A 166 -9.15 6.13 6.14
CA ILE A 166 -9.81 4.84 5.89
C ILE A 166 -11.09 4.81 6.70
N ASP A 167 -12.24 4.76 6.02
CA ASP A 167 -13.55 4.80 6.66
C ASP A 167 -13.83 3.52 7.45
N ASN A 168 -13.43 2.36 6.91
CA ASN A 168 -13.47 1.06 7.58
C ASN A 168 -12.55 0.05 6.88
N PHE A 169 -12.28 -1.06 7.57
CA PHE A 169 -11.44 -2.16 7.05
C PHE A 169 -12.25 -3.37 6.56
N ASN A 170 -13.58 -3.24 6.33
CA ASN A 170 -14.45 -4.34 5.93
C ASN A 170 -14.00 -5.01 4.63
N PHE A 171 -13.42 -4.23 3.71
CA PHE A 171 -12.89 -4.74 2.44
C PHE A 171 -11.84 -5.84 2.62
N LEU A 172 -11.11 -5.87 3.75
CA LEU A 172 -10.10 -6.90 4.01
C LEU A 172 -10.71 -8.30 4.06
N GLN A 173 -11.91 -8.44 4.64
CA GLN A 173 -12.58 -9.75 4.75
C GLN A 173 -12.81 -10.41 3.38
N ARG A 174 -12.87 -9.62 2.31
CA ARG A 174 -13.13 -10.04 0.93
C ARG A 174 -11.87 -10.15 0.06
N LEU A 175 -10.68 -10.23 0.69
CA LEU A 175 -9.39 -10.41 0.03
C LEU A 175 -8.72 -11.73 0.44
N PRO A 176 -9.28 -12.90 0.06
CA PRO A 176 -8.95 -14.21 0.65
C PRO A 176 -7.50 -14.64 0.42
N ASN A 177 -6.83 -14.07 -0.57
CA ASN A 177 -5.46 -14.43 -0.94
C ASN A 177 -4.42 -13.38 -0.53
N LEU A 178 -4.81 -12.39 0.28
CA LEU A 178 -3.88 -11.36 0.75
C LEU A 178 -2.82 -11.98 1.66
N GLU A 179 -1.56 -11.76 1.33
CA GLU A 179 -0.38 -12.27 2.04
C GLU A 179 0.37 -11.18 2.79
N VAL A 180 0.39 -9.97 2.24
CA VAL A 180 1.08 -8.83 2.86
C VAL A 180 0.14 -7.62 2.88
N LEU A 181 -0.02 -7.02 4.05
CA LEU A 181 -0.73 -5.76 4.26
C LEU A 181 0.23 -4.71 4.80
N SER A 182 0.34 -3.58 4.12
CA SER A 182 1.13 -2.44 4.57
C SER A 182 0.24 -1.20 4.72
N LEU A 183 0.27 -0.58 5.89
CA LEU A 183 -0.48 0.62 6.23
C LEU A 183 0.45 1.63 6.88
N ARG A 184 0.70 2.77 6.21
CA ARG A 184 1.53 3.84 6.74
C ARG A 184 0.84 5.18 6.58
N PHE A 185 1.02 6.08 7.51
CA PHE A 185 0.41 7.41 7.47
C PHE A 185 -1.08 7.37 7.15
N VAL A 186 -1.83 6.50 7.85
CA VAL A 186 -3.28 6.35 7.70
C VAL A 186 -4.04 6.89 8.92
N ILE A 187 -5.28 7.32 8.70
CA ILE A 187 -6.23 7.66 9.77
C ILE A 187 -7.38 6.67 9.72
N ASN A 188 -7.52 5.87 10.77
CA ASN A 188 -8.68 5.02 10.97
C ASN A 188 -9.87 5.83 11.48
N ARG A 189 -11.04 5.64 10.84
CA ARG A 189 -12.32 6.25 11.25
C ARG A 189 -13.28 5.26 11.91
N THR A 190 -12.90 4.00 12.00
CA THR A 190 -13.70 2.94 12.63
C THR A 190 -13.44 2.89 14.13
N PRO A 191 -14.47 2.73 14.97
CA PRO A 191 -14.29 2.41 16.39
C PRO A 191 -13.56 1.08 16.59
N PHE A 192 -12.95 0.90 17.77
CA PHE A 192 -12.36 -0.37 18.16
C PHE A 192 -13.45 -1.47 18.27
N PRO A 193 -13.19 -2.69 17.79
CA PRO A 193 -12.00 -3.18 17.09
C PRO A 193 -12.09 -2.96 15.56
N ALA A 194 -11.35 -1.99 15.04
CA ALA A 194 -11.37 -1.65 13.62
C ALA A 194 -10.89 -2.79 12.72
N PHE A 195 -9.95 -3.58 13.24
CA PHE A 195 -9.34 -4.70 12.50
C PHE A 195 -10.08 -6.02 12.60
N LEU A 196 -11.31 -6.07 13.11
CA LEU A 196 -12.09 -7.31 13.16
C LEU A 196 -12.14 -8.06 11.80
N PRO A 197 -12.28 -7.39 10.64
CA PRO A 197 -12.30 -8.05 9.34
C PRO A 197 -11.02 -8.81 8.98
N ILE A 198 -9.89 -8.54 9.66
CA ILE A 198 -8.61 -9.21 9.41
C ILE A 198 -8.64 -10.71 9.75
N LEU A 199 -9.59 -11.13 10.59
CA LEU A 199 -9.79 -12.54 10.93
C LEU A 199 -10.15 -13.40 9.70
N GLY A 200 -10.64 -12.78 8.62
CA GLY A 200 -10.90 -13.41 7.32
C GLY A 200 -9.65 -13.72 6.50
N LEU A 201 -8.51 -13.08 6.79
CA LEU A 201 -7.29 -13.17 5.98
C LEU A 201 -6.46 -14.43 6.32
N LYS A 202 -6.86 -15.59 5.80
CA LYS A 202 -6.23 -16.88 6.14
C LYS A 202 -4.81 -17.06 5.58
N LYS A 203 -4.40 -16.26 4.59
CA LYS A 203 -3.08 -16.32 3.96
C LYS A 203 -2.15 -15.17 4.37
N LEU A 204 -2.60 -14.30 5.26
CA LEU A 204 -1.78 -13.18 5.72
C LEU A 204 -0.55 -13.70 6.48
N ARG A 205 0.63 -13.37 5.98
CA ARG A 205 1.92 -13.79 6.55
C ARG A 205 2.76 -12.62 7.05
N LYS A 206 2.45 -11.41 6.60
CA LYS A 206 3.20 -10.20 6.97
C LYS A 206 2.30 -8.98 7.06
N ILE A 207 2.52 -8.18 8.08
CA ILE A 207 1.91 -6.86 8.23
C ILE A 207 3.00 -5.81 8.45
N LYS A 208 2.81 -4.63 7.85
CA LYS A 208 3.71 -3.49 8.02
C LYS A 208 2.89 -2.29 8.50
N ILE A 209 2.96 -2.03 9.79
CA ILE A 209 2.25 -0.91 10.44
C ILE A 209 3.23 -0.21 11.38
N GLY A 210 3.33 1.11 11.26
CA GLY A 210 4.16 1.93 12.15
C GLY A 210 3.61 1.98 13.57
N ARG A 211 4.49 2.06 14.58
CA ARG A 211 4.17 1.98 16.03
C ARG A 211 3.17 3.02 16.54
N ALA A 212 3.02 4.15 15.87
CA ALA A 212 2.14 5.24 16.25
C ALA A 212 1.01 5.50 15.25
N THR A 213 0.68 4.52 14.40
CA THR A 213 -0.38 4.65 13.37
C THR A 213 -1.77 4.55 14.01
N PHE A 214 -1.98 3.59 14.91
CA PHE A 214 -3.25 3.31 15.58
C PHE A 214 -3.14 3.47 17.11
N ASN A 215 -4.27 3.47 17.80
CA ASN A 215 -4.26 3.45 19.26
C ASN A 215 -3.75 2.09 19.80
N THR A 216 -3.36 2.06 21.07
CA THR A 216 -2.77 0.89 21.73
C THR A 216 -3.66 -0.35 21.67
N LYS A 217 -4.99 -0.18 21.79
CA LYS A 217 -5.94 -1.31 21.75
C LYS A 217 -5.95 -2.05 20.41
N GLU A 218 -5.76 -1.34 19.30
CA GLU A 218 -5.68 -1.96 17.97
C GLU A 218 -4.43 -2.84 17.82
N TYR A 219 -3.29 -2.43 18.41
CA TYR A 219 -2.09 -3.28 18.42
C TYR A 219 -2.29 -4.51 19.30
N ALA A 220 -2.94 -4.37 20.46
CA ALA A 220 -3.28 -5.50 21.31
C ALA A 220 -4.19 -6.50 20.58
N PHE A 221 -5.19 -5.98 19.83
CA PHE A 221 -6.07 -6.80 19.00
C PHE A 221 -5.30 -7.52 17.88
N LEU A 222 -4.44 -6.81 17.16
CA LEU A 222 -3.63 -7.39 16.07
C LEU A 222 -2.68 -8.47 16.58
N GLN A 223 -2.02 -8.27 17.72
CA GLN A 223 -1.16 -9.30 18.33
C GLN A 223 -1.94 -10.55 18.76
N ALA A 224 -3.17 -10.37 19.28
CA ALA A 224 -4.03 -11.49 19.67
C ALA A 224 -4.59 -12.24 18.44
N ALA A 225 -4.98 -11.50 17.39
CA ALA A 225 -5.58 -12.06 16.19
C ALA A 225 -4.56 -12.78 15.29
N LEU A 226 -3.32 -12.29 15.25
CA LEU A 226 -2.28 -12.63 14.28
C LEU A 226 -0.94 -13.02 14.94
N PRO A 227 -0.91 -13.98 15.89
CA PRO A 227 0.27 -14.27 16.71
C PRO A 227 1.47 -14.80 15.89
N ASN A 228 1.23 -15.35 14.70
CA ASN A 228 2.24 -15.95 13.83
C ASN A 228 2.53 -15.10 12.57
N VAL A 229 1.95 -13.92 12.46
CA VAL A 229 2.15 -13.04 11.31
C VAL A 229 3.35 -12.13 11.56
N GLU A 230 4.28 -12.12 10.61
CA GLU A 230 5.46 -11.24 10.68
C GLU A 230 5.03 -9.77 10.79
N GLY A 231 5.69 -9.02 11.69
CA GLY A 231 5.40 -7.61 11.92
C GLY A 231 4.27 -7.32 12.91
N CYS A 232 3.65 -8.37 13.51
CA CYS A 232 2.66 -8.21 14.58
C CYS A 232 3.26 -8.23 15.99
N ASN A 233 4.54 -8.49 16.15
CA ASN A 233 5.23 -8.51 17.44
C ASN A 233 5.94 -7.18 17.68
N TRP A 234 5.16 -6.15 18.03
CA TRP A 234 5.74 -4.86 18.43
C TRP A 234 6.21 -4.90 19.87
N ASP A 235 7.40 -4.32 20.12
CA ASP A 235 7.83 -4.03 21.49
C ASP A 235 6.86 -3.02 22.12
N LEU A 236 6.50 -3.22 23.38
CA LEU A 236 5.51 -2.38 24.06
C LEU A 236 6.02 -0.95 24.29
N TYR A 237 7.32 -0.81 24.49
CA TYR A 237 7.97 0.49 24.49
C TYR A 237 9.29 0.43 23.72
N TRP A 238 9.62 1.53 23.10
CA TRP A 238 10.82 1.65 22.28
C TRP A 238 11.81 2.61 22.95
N ASP A 239 13.04 2.14 23.05
CA ASP A 239 14.18 2.93 23.51
C ASP A 239 14.56 3.95 22.43
N TYR A 240 14.10 5.21 22.60
CA TYR A 240 14.37 6.30 21.66
C TYR A 240 15.00 7.49 22.38
N ASN A 241 16.27 7.76 22.09
CA ASN A 241 17.06 8.80 22.76
C ASN A 241 16.99 8.65 24.30
N ASP A 242 16.57 9.71 25.01
CA ASP A 242 16.44 9.74 26.47
C ASP A 242 15.05 9.29 26.98
N ASN A 243 14.23 8.65 26.14
CA ASN A 243 12.87 8.26 26.49
C ASN A 243 12.57 6.79 26.16
N TYR A 244 11.60 6.23 26.85
CA TYR A 244 10.82 5.07 26.40
C TYR A 244 9.51 5.57 25.78
N GLU A 245 9.32 5.32 24.50
CA GLU A 245 8.07 5.66 23.78
C GLU A 245 7.15 4.44 23.75
N PHE A 246 5.93 4.62 24.26
CA PHE A 246 4.95 3.54 24.34
C PHE A 246 4.28 3.26 23.02
N LEU A 247 3.85 2.01 22.82
CA LEU A 247 3.19 1.53 21.61
C LEU A 247 1.78 2.10 21.47
N GLY A 248 1.53 2.79 20.38
CA GLY A 248 0.22 3.33 20.05
C GLY A 248 0.19 4.84 19.90
N LYS A 249 -0.71 5.30 19.04
CA LYS A 249 -0.94 6.73 18.81
C LYS A 249 -1.42 7.38 20.10
N GLY A 250 -0.68 8.37 20.56
CA GLY A 250 -1.03 9.08 21.81
C GLY A 250 -0.73 8.33 23.10
N ALA A 251 -0.07 7.18 23.06
CA ALA A 251 0.29 6.39 24.25
C ALA A 251 1.29 7.09 25.18
N GLY A 252 2.02 8.08 24.66
CA GLY A 252 2.96 8.88 25.43
C GLY A 252 4.35 8.27 25.55
N ARG A 253 5.14 8.86 26.46
CA ARG A 253 6.53 8.46 26.72
C ARG A 253 6.93 8.77 28.14
N VAL A 254 8.02 8.16 28.61
CA VAL A 254 8.64 8.46 29.89
C VAL A 254 10.14 8.63 29.75
N GLY A 255 10.72 9.67 30.35
CA GLY A 255 12.17 9.88 30.34
C GLY A 255 12.89 8.78 31.12
N LYS A 256 14.00 8.24 30.58
CA LYS A 256 14.80 7.18 31.21
C LYS A 256 15.37 7.56 32.58
N LYS A 257 15.69 8.85 32.77
CA LYS A 257 16.18 9.39 34.04
C LYS A 257 15.06 9.64 35.08
N ASN A 258 13.80 9.44 34.71
CA ASN A 258 12.68 9.58 35.65
C ASN A 258 12.72 8.43 36.67
N PRO A 259 12.71 8.71 37.99
CA PRO A 259 12.71 7.67 39.02
C PRO A 259 11.56 6.66 38.87
N LYS A 260 10.45 7.06 38.25
CA LYS A 260 9.29 6.21 37.96
C LYS A 260 9.30 5.55 36.61
N ALA A 261 10.38 5.65 35.83
CA ALA A 261 10.42 5.13 34.45
C ALA A 261 10.07 3.63 34.40
N LYS A 262 10.70 2.82 35.26
CA LYS A 262 10.40 1.39 35.35
C LYS A 262 8.94 1.12 35.71
N VAL A 263 8.44 1.78 36.73
CA VAL A 263 7.04 1.62 37.18
C VAL A 263 6.06 1.95 36.04
N ARG A 264 6.33 3.02 35.27
CA ARG A 264 5.50 3.40 34.14
C ARG A 264 5.53 2.38 32.99
N CYS A 265 6.68 1.74 32.74
CA CYS A 265 6.78 0.67 31.77
C CYS A 265 6.01 -0.57 32.24
N ASP A 266 6.14 -0.97 33.49
CA ASP A 266 5.44 -2.11 34.08
C ASP A 266 3.89 -1.89 34.10
N GLU A 267 3.45 -0.66 34.42
CA GLU A 267 2.04 -0.26 34.34
C GLU A 267 1.51 -0.36 32.89
N PHE A 268 2.29 0.11 31.90
CA PHE A 268 1.89 0.04 30.49
C PHE A 268 1.82 -1.41 29.99
N GLU A 269 2.77 -2.25 30.39
CA GLU A 269 2.76 -3.68 30.05
C GLU A 269 1.52 -4.38 30.64
N THR A 270 1.19 -4.11 31.91
CA THR A 270 -0.02 -4.64 32.55
C THR A 270 -1.27 -4.23 31.79
N MET A 271 -1.41 -2.93 31.52
CA MET A 271 -2.53 -2.37 30.75
C MET A 271 -2.66 -3.01 29.37
N PHE A 272 -1.54 -3.18 28.65
CA PHE A 272 -1.53 -3.79 27.31
C PHE A 272 -1.97 -5.25 27.35
N ASN A 273 -1.49 -6.00 28.35
CA ASN A 273 -1.87 -7.41 28.52
C ASN A 273 -3.37 -7.58 28.83
N ASP A 274 -3.97 -6.64 29.56
CA ASP A 274 -5.40 -6.65 29.82
C ASP A 274 -6.21 -6.31 28.55
N MET A 275 -5.75 -5.34 27.74
CA MET A 275 -6.31 -5.06 26.41
C MET A 275 -6.22 -6.27 25.48
N LYS A 276 -5.12 -7.04 25.56
CA LYS A 276 -4.93 -8.25 24.75
C LYS A 276 -5.91 -9.36 25.17
N LYS A 277 -6.15 -9.56 26.46
CA LYS A 277 -7.18 -10.49 26.95
C LYS A 277 -8.59 -10.09 26.48
N GLU A 278 -8.93 -8.79 26.56
CA GLU A 278 -10.19 -8.27 26.02
C GLU A 278 -10.32 -8.60 24.51
N ALA A 279 -9.25 -8.38 23.75
CA ALA A 279 -9.21 -8.71 22.34
C ALA A 279 -9.38 -10.22 22.06
N GLU A 280 -8.77 -11.09 22.86
CA GLU A 280 -8.92 -12.55 22.74
C GLU A 280 -10.38 -13.00 22.94
N GLU A 281 -11.11 -12.37 23.86
CA GLU A 281 -12.53 -12.66 24.06
C GLU A 281 -13.38 -12.19 22.86
N ILE A 282 -13.10 -11.00 22.33
CA ILE A 282 -13.76 -10.50 21.11
C ILE A 282 -13.50 -11.45 19.94
N ILE A 283 -12.25 -11.90 19.75
CA ILE A 283 -11.86 -12.83 18.69
C ILE A 283 -12.59 -14.16 18.81
N LYS A 284 -12.70 -14.72 20.02
CA LYS A 284 -13.45 -15.97 20.27
C LYS A 284 -14.90 -15.83 19.86
N GLN A 285 -15.56 -14.74 20.25
CA GLN A 285 -16.96 -14.49 19.92
C GLN A 285 -17.21 -14.38 18.39
N ASN A 286 -16.25 -13.89 17.63
CA ASN A 286 -16.38 -13.64 16.19
C ASN A 286 -15.77 -14.75 15.29
N ARG A 287 -15.11 -15.76 15.85
CA ARG A 287 -14.60 -16.93 15.08
C ARG A 287 -15.63 -18.03 14.87
N PHE A 288 -16.78 -17.94 15.51
CA PHE A 288 -17.86 -18.95 15.45
C PHE A 288 -18.99 -18.58 14.48
N GLU A 289 -18.87 -17.42 13.79
CA GLU A 289 -19.74 -17.06 12.67
C GLU A 289 -19.01 -17.26 11.32
#